data_1aeb99d39faf42aba437e9c43f89b6c9
#
_entry.id   1aeb99d39faf42aba437e9c43f89b6c9
#
_cell.length_a   1.000
_cell.length_b   1.000
_cell.length_c   1.000
_cell.angle_alpha   90.00
_cell.angle_beta   90.00
_cell.angle_gamma   90.00
#
_symmetry.space_group_name_H-M   'P 1'
#
loop_
_entity.id
_entity.type
_entity.pdbx_description
1 polymer ?
#
loop_
_entity_poly.entity_id
_entity_poly.type
_entity_poly.pdbx_seq_one_letter_code
_entity_poly.pdbx_strand_id
1 'polypeptide(L)'
;MKTTFKIIAGNLHEYDSNGKEIHYKRDDGYEEWSEFNSNGNLIHFKNSDGYEWWSEYDSNGNEIRFKDSDGCENWYDSNGNRITKKEFDELNSSCAGKVVGVDGKKYRLTLI
;
A
#
# COMPACT_ATOMS: atom_id res chain seq x y z
N MET A 1 19.65 -4.21 -2.77
CA MET A 1 19.02 -3.34 -3.77
C MET A 1 19.76 -2.03 -3.93
N LYS A 2 19.85 -1.56 -5.13
CA LYS A 2 20.61 -0.36 -5.45
C LYS A 2 19.67 0.85 -5.56
N THR A 3 20.06 1.95 -4.93
CA THR A 3 19.27 3.18 -5.03
C THR A 3 20.14 4.28 -5.65
N THR A 4 19.47 5.28 -6.21
CA THR A 4 20.12 6.43 -6.85
C THR A 4 19.64 7.70 -6.18
N PHE A 5 20.54 8.62 -5.92
CA PHE A 5 20.24 9.90 -5.30
C PHE A 5 20.41 11.03 -6.29
N LYS A 6 19.53 12.04 -6.22
CA LYS A 6 19.65 13.29 -6.97
C LYS A 6 19.37 14.46 -6.05
N ILE A 7 20.09 15.54 -6.23
CA ILE A 7 19.83 16.79 -5.51
C ILE A 7 19.39 17.83 -6.52
N ILE A 8 18.17 18.34 -6.35
CA ILE A 8 17.55 19.30 -7.27
C ILE A 8 17.06 20.49 -6.44
N ALA A 9 17.60 21.68 -6.69
CA ALA A 9 17.22 22.89 -5.97
C ALA A 9 17.32 22.75 -4.46
N GLY A 10 18.33 21.99 -3.98
CA GLY A 10 18.56 21.78 -2.55
C GLY A 10 17.76 20.65 -1.94
N ASN A 11 16.91 19.99 -2.72
CA ASN A 11 16.07 18.89 -2.23
C ASN A 11 16.68 17.56 -2.66
N LEU A 12 16.63 16.60 -1.74
CA LEU A 12 17.16 15.25 -2.00
C LEU A 12 16.07 14.34 -2.53
N HIS A 13 16.36 13.61 -3.60
CA HIS A 13 15.47 12.61 -4.17
C HIS A 13 16.22 11.28 -4.24
N GLU A 14 15.60 10.23 -3.71
CA GLU A 14 16.17 8.89 -3.77
C GLU A 14 15.25 7.96 -4.54
N TYR A 15 15.81 7.21 -5.48
CA TYR A 15 15.05 6.34 -6.38
C TYR A 15 15.52 4.90 -6.22
N ASP A 16 14.58 3.96 -6.35
CA ASP A 16 14.93 2.54 -6.33
C ASP A 16 15.50 2.12 -7.68
N SER A 17 15.84 0.84 -7.81
CA SER A 17 16.45 0.31 -9.03
C SER A 17 15.52 0.36 -10.25
N ASN A 18 14.22 0.57 -10.04
CA ASN A 18 13.23 0.70 -11.10
C ASN A 18 12.94 2.15 -11.46
N GLY A 19 13.63 3.10 -10.82
CA GLY A 19 13.40 4.52 -11.07
C GLY A 19 12.26 5.13 -10.32
N LYS A 20 11.67 4.43 -9.36
CA LYS A 20 10.60 4.95 -8.53
C LYS A 20 11.17 5.74 -7.36
N GLU A 21 10.63 6.93 -7.11
CA GLU A 21 11.06 7.74 -5.97
C GLU A 21 10.56 7.12 -4.67
N ILE A 22 11.50 6.73 -3.80
CA ILE A 22 11.18 6.07 -2.52
C ILE A 22 11.43 6.98 -1.32
N HIS A 23 12.16 8.07 -1.52
CA HIS A 23 12.46 8.99 -0.43
C HIS A 23 12.67 10.40 -1.01
N TYR A 24 12.07 11.38 -0.37
CA TYR A 24 12.20 12.78 -0.76
C TYR A 24 12.43 13.59 0.51
N LYS A 25 13.43 14.47 0.48
CA LYS A 25 13.74 15.33 1.61
C LYS A 25 13.95 16.75 1.12
N ARG A 26 13.16 17.68 1.63
CA ARG A 26 13.31 19.10 1.29
C ARG A 26 14.40 19.73 2.14
N ASP A 27 14.93 20.84 1.67
CA ASP A 27 15.97 21.57 2.39
C ASP A 27 15.46 22.18 3.71
N ASP A 28 14.14 22.30 3.89
CA ASP A 28 13.55 22.79 5.15
C ASP A 28 13.30 21.65 6.16
N GLY A 29 13.67 20.39 5.82
CA GLY A 29 13.54 19.25 6.72
C GLY A 29 12.32 18.39 6.51
N TYR A 30 11.38 18.79 5.63
CA TYR A 30 10.21 17.97 5.33
C TYR A 30 10.66 16.72 4.58
N GLU A 31 10.09 15.56 4.92
CA GLU A 31 10.46 14.30 4.31
C GLU A 31 9.24 13.47 3.95
N GLU A 32 9.38 12.67 2.88
CA GLU A 32 8.39 11.69 2.44
C GLU A 32 9.06 10.36 2.15
N TRP A 33 8.39 9.28 2.49
CA TRP A 33 8.85 7.91 2.20
C TRP A 33 7.75 7.19 1.45
N SER A 34 8.13 6.43 0.42
CA SER A 34 7.19 5.69 -0.43
C SER A 34 7.68 4.28 -0.65
N GLU A 35 6.75 3.31 -0.61
CA GLU A 35 7.05 1.91 -0.91
C GLU A 35 6.15 1.43 -2.03
N PHE A 36 6.71 0.64 -2.93
CA PHE A 36 6.00 0.12 -4.09
C PHE A 36 6.05 -1.41 -4.08
N ASN A 37 4.99 -2.05 -4.59
CA ASN A 37 5.02 -3.50 -4.75
C ASN A 37 5.76 -3.87 -6.04
N SER A 38 5.89 -5.16 -6.32
CA SER A 38 6.63 -5.63 -7.48
C SER A 38 6.00 -5.21 -8.81
N ASN A 39 4.74 -4.82 -8.80
CA ASN A 39 4.04 -4.34 -9.99
C ASN A 39 4.15 -2.84 -10.20
N GLY A 40 4.84 -2.14 -9.29
CA GLY A 40 5.01 -0.70 -9.38
C GLY A 40 3.90 0.13 -8.77
N ASN A 41 2.98 -0.48 -8.03
CA ASN A 41 1.91 0.23 -7.35
C ASN A 41 2.37 0.73 -6.00
N LEU A 42 2.02 1.96 -5.65
CA LEU A 42 2.37 2.55 -4.36
C LEU A 42 1.51 1.91 -3.27
N ILE A 43 2.17 1.24 -2.31
CA ILE A 43 1.47 0.49 -1.26
C ILE A 43 1.59 1.14 0.11
N HIS A 44 2.53 2.06 0.28
CA HIS A 44 2.74 2.70 1.58
C HIS A 44 3.37 4.07 1.38
N PHE A 45 2.86 5.06 2.08
CA PHE A 45 3.37 6.42 2.04
C PHE A 45 3.39 6.97 3.47
N LYS A 46 4.44 7.72 3.79
CA LYS A 46 4.58 8.36 5.08
C LYS A 46 5.29 9.69 4.91
N ASN A 47 4.89 10.72 5.67
CA ASN A 47 5.63 11.97 5.64
C ASN A 47 5.99 12.42 7.06
N SER A 48 6.84 13.44 7.14
CA SER A 48 7.33 13.94 8.42
C SER A 48 6.27 14.73 9.22
N ASP A 49 5.13 15.04 8.59
CA ASP A 49 4.00 15.67 9.29
C ASP A 49 3.15 14.65 10.05
N GLY A 50 3.49 13.37 9.95
CA GLY A 50 2.80 12.31 10.67
C GLY A 50 1.68 11.63 9.90
N TYR A 51 1.44 12.04 8.66
CA TYR A 51 0.44 11.38 7.83
C TYR A 51 1.03 10.13 7.22
N GLU A 52 0.26 9.06 7.23
CA GLU A 52 0.70 7.76 6.72
C GLU A 52 -0.49 7.02 6.15
N TRP A 53 -0.30 6.30 5.01
CA TRP A 53 -1.37 5.47 4.48
C TRP A 53 -0.80 4.20 3.86
N TRP A 54 -1.69 3.20 3.76
CA TRP A 54 -1.38 1.89 3.21
C TRP A 54 -2.45 1.51 2.19
N SER A 55 -2.03 0.87 1.10
CA SER A 55 -2.95 0.33 0.09
C SER A 55 -2.56 -1.10 -0.24
N GLU A 56 -3.56 -1.94 -0.47
CA GLU A 56 -3.37 -3.31 -0.92
C GLU A 56 -4.01 -3.48 -2.28
N TYR A 57 -3.37 -4.26 -3.14
CA TYR A 57 -3.80 -4.48 -4.52
C TYR A 57 -3.92 -5.98 -4.78
N ASP A 58 -4.87 -6.36 -5.64
CA ASP A 58 -4.98 -7.75 -6.07
C ASP A 58 -3.95 -8.03 -7.18
N SER A 59 -3.93 -9.27 -7.68
CA SER A 59 -2.96 -9.67 -8.69
C SER A 59 -3.17 -8.98 -10.03
N ASN A 60 -4.35 -8.38 -10.24
CA ASN A 60 -4.67 -7.66 -11.46
C ASN A 60 -4.35 -6.16 -11.37
N GLY A 61 -3.84 -5.71 -10.22
CA GLY A 61 -3.50 -4.31 -10.03
C GLY A 61 -4.65 -3.45 -9.54
N ASN A 62 -5.73 -4.04 -9.09
CA ASN A 62 -6.87 -3.29 -8.56
C ASN A 62 -6.71 -3.08 -7.06
N GLU A 63 -6.93 -1.87 -6.60
CA GLU A 63 -6.89 -1.58 -5.16
C GLU A 63 -8.05 -2.28 -4.47
N ILE A 64 -7.75 -3.03 -3.40
CA ILE A 64 -8.77 -3.76 -2.65
C ILE A 64 -8.94 -3.22 -1.24
N ARG A 65 -7.98 -2.45 -0.73
CA ARG A 65 -8.06 -1.89 0.61
C ARG A 65 -7.19 -0.65 0.72
N PHE A 66 -7.71 0.35 1.43
CA PHE A 66 -6.97 1.58 1.75
C PHE A 66 -7.17 1.90 3.23
N LYS A 67 -6.09 2.35 3.88
CA LYS A 67 -6.16 2.77 5.28
C LYS A 67 -5.17 3.92 5.50
N ASP A 68 -5.56 4.93 6.31
CA ASP A 68 -4.62 6.00 6.63
C ASP A 68 -4.59 6.28 8.13
N SER A 69 -3.64 7.13 8.54
CA SER A 69 -3.42 7.48 9.93
C SER A 69 -4.51 8.36 10.53
N ASP A 70 -5.40 8.91 9.69
CA ASP A 70 -6.53 9.69 10.15
C ASP A 70 -7.74 8.83 10.49
N GLY A 71 -7.62 7.51 10.34
CA GLY A 71 -8.68 6.58 10.66
C GLY A 71 -9.58 6.22 9.49
N CYS A 72 -9.25 6.69 8.30
CA CYS A 72 -10.00 6.37 7.08
C CYS A 72 -9.67 4.95 6.64
N GLU A 73 -10.68 4.18 6.30
CA GLU A 73 -10.47 2.81 5.83
C GLU A 73 -11.52 2.48 4.77
N ASN A 74 -11.07 1.96 3.63
CA ASN A 74 -11.97 1.62 2.52
C ASN A 74 -11.63 0.23 1.99
N TRP A 75 -12.67 -0.48 1.55
CA TRP A 75 -12.53 -1.81 0.95
C TRP A 75 -13.21 -1.81 -0.41
N TYR A 76 -12.68 -2.58 -1.36
CA TYR A 76 -13.18 -2.61 -2.73
C TYR A 76 -13.28 -4.05 -3.22
N ASP A 77 -14.25 -4.30 -4.10
CA ASP A 77 -14.35 -5.61 -4.76
C ASP A 77 -13.47 -5.62 -6.02
N SER A 78 -13.45 -6.75 -6.72
CA SER A 78 -12.60 -6.91 -7.90
C SER A 78 -12.99 -6.02 -9.07
N ASN A 79 -14.18 -5.42 -9.02
CA ASN A 79 -14.66 -4.50 -10.06
C ASN A 79 -14.39 -3.04 -9.71
N GLY A 80 -13.76 -2.79 -8.56
CA GLY A 80 -13.47 -1.43 -8.12
C GLY A 80 -14.59 -0.76 -7.35
N ASN A 81 -15.66 -1.48 -7.02
CA ASN A 81 -16.76 -0.93 -6.25
C ASN A 81 -16.41 -0.94 -4.76
N ARG A 82 -16.72 0.17 -4.09
CA ARG A 82 -16.49 0.26 -2.65
C ARG A 82 -17.50 -0.63 -1.92
N ILE A 83 -16.99 -1.45 -0.99
CA ILE A 83 -17.80 -2.38 -0.22
C ILE A 83 -17.55 -2.17 1.26
N THR A 84 -18.34 -2.82 2.12
CA THR A 84 -18.15 -2.75 3.57
C THR A 84 -17.04 -3.71 4.00
N LYS A 85 -16.53 -3.49 5.19
CA LYS A 85 -15.53 -4.40 5.77
C LYS A 85 -16.09 -5.82 5.85
N LYS A 86 -17.35 -5.95 6.24
CA LYS A 86 -17.99 -7.25 6.33
C LYS A 86 -18.01 -7.96 4.98
N GLU A 87 -18.39 -7.24 3.93
CA GLU A 87 -18.39 -7.80 2.57
C GLU A 87 -17.01 -8.22 2.13
N PHE A 88 -16.02 -7.40 2.42
CA PHE A 88 -14.63 -7.68 2.09
C PHE A 88 -14.16 -8.97 2.79
N ASP A 89 -14.46 -9.11 4.08
CA ASP A 89 -14.08 -10.28 4.86
C ASP A 89 -14.75 -11.55 4.33
N GLU A 90 -16.00 -11.43 3.92
CA GLU A 90 -16.75 -12.56 3.35
C GLU A 90 -16.17 -13.02 2.03
N LEU A 91 -15.77 -12.07 1.17
CA LEU A 91 -15.15 -12.41 -0.11
C LEU A 91 -13.82 -13.13 0.10
N ASN A 92 -13.02 -12.67 1.02
CA ASN A 92 -11.71 -13.27 1.27
C ASN A 92 -11.83 -14.62 1.98
N SER A 93 -12.84 -14.79 2.80
CA SER A 93 -13.11 -16.09 3.45
C SER A 93 -13.50 -17.13 2.43
N SER A 94 -14.35 -16.77 1.47
CA SER A 94 -14.74 -17.73 0.44
C SER A 94 -13.57 -18.08 -0.45
N CYS A 95 -12.66 -17.16 -0.68
CA CYS A 95 -11.45 -17.48 -1.44
C CYS A 95 -10.56 -18.45 -0.72
N ALA A 96 -10.58 -18.40 0.60
CA ALA A 96 -9.78 -19.33 1.39
C ALA A 96 -10.31 -20.74 1.26
N GLY A 97 -11.28 -20.88 0.51
CA GLY A 97 -11.81 -22.13 0.27
C GLY A 97 -12.48 -22.59 1.45
N LYS A 98 -12.73 -21.93 1.81
CA LYS A 98 -13.19 -22.44 2.65
C LYS A 98 -12.38 -23.27 3.29
N VAL A 99 -11.77 -23.23 3.61
CA VAL A 99 -10.98 -23.61 4.27
C VAL A 99 -10.70 -23.31 5.23
N VAL A 100 -11.03 -23.21 5.26
CA VAL A 100 -10.73 -22.81 6.06
C VAL A 100 -10.57 -22.65 6.89
N GLY A 101 -10.53 -22.57 6.98
CA GLY A 101 -10.14 -22.17 7.67
C GLY A 101 -10.09 -21.97 8.36
N VAL A 102 -10.05 -21.73 8.34
CA VAL A 102 -9.63 -21.26 8.86
C VAL A 102 -9.64 -20.92 9.63
N ASP A 103 -9.67 -20.70 9.73
CA ASP A 103 -9.36 -20.11 10.22
C ASP A 103 -9.26 -19.65 10.61
N GLY A 104 -9.45 -19.48 10.40
CA GLY A 104 -9.01 -18.73 10.39
C GLY A 104 -8.80 -18.27 10.37
N LYS A 105 -8.57 -17.84 10.17
CA LYS A 105 -8.12 -17.27 9.88
C LYS A 105 -7.56 -17.00 9.46
N LYS A 106 -7.38 -16.76 9.08
CA LYS A 106 -6.83 -16.43 8.47
C LYS A 106 -6.30 -16.23 7.96
N TYR A 107 -5.96 -16.09 7.60
CA TYR A 107 -5.42 -15.73 6.94
C TYR A 107 -4.98 -15.61 6.35
N ARG A 108 -4.81 -15.48 6.23
CA ARG A 108 -4.30 -15.15 5.64
C ARG A 108 -4.20 -14.82 4.86
N LEU A 109 -4.37 -14.70 4.59
CA LEU A 109 -4.10 -14.19 3.86
C LEU A 109 -3.83 -13.86 3.28
N THR A 110 -3.86 -13.59 2.99
CA THR A 110 -3.36 -13.04 2.56
C THR A 110 -3.26 -12.58 1.95
N LEU A 111 -3.27 -12.35 1.65
CA LEU A 111 -3.12 -11.74 1.05
C LEU A 111 -2.72 -11.41 0.41
N ILE A 112 -2.44 -11.26 0.06
CA ILE A 112 -1.99 -10.77 -0.50
C ILE A 112 -1.32 -10.73 -0.75
#